data_98cd2be6f2db2b8d83cc41d2b338e0d1
#
_entry.id   98cd2be6f2db2b8d83cc41d2b338e0d1
#
_cell.length_a   1.000
_cell.length_b   1.000
_cell.length_c   1.000
_cell.angle_alpha   90.00
_cell.angle_beta   90.00
_cell.angle_gamma   90.00
#
_symmetry.space_group_name_H-M   'P 1'
#
loop_
_entity.id
_entity.type
_entity.pdbx_description
1 polymer ?
#
loop_
_entity_poly.entity_id
_entity_poly.type
_entity_poly.pdbx_seq_one_letter_code
_entity_poly.pdbx_strand_id
1 'polypeptide(L)'
;MTDATAGQQGAQQSTRIFSYFTLLTLVVYLSSPSGYLIDFATSYMLKDQLHLTADQVSNFRLWTGIPTYLVFIFGVTRDTWNPFGLRDRGYLLIFGPITALVFAWLAVSPLTYWGLFAGVLAAMVSTRFLRAAFQGLMALLGQEKLMSGRLTVVWQVVESIPAAIAAFGGGWVAAHLKPSQTFLIVAVIALLVGLIGLWKPAAVFKGAYDKPLARGTTLWGDLKRLFRHRAVYPAVLCLFLFQFAPGSNTPLLFYLTDKLHASREVYGIYNAGFVVGFIPVFFLYGWLCKRVALNKLLFWGTIITIPQMLPLALIHSATAAMWLGLPIGAMGGIAAAAYYDLAMRSCPPGLQGSLMMLADSFFQLSYRGGDWIGSRIYESSPTHGFLYCVIATSAVYTLILPVLLLVPKQLISTADGEVNPELEAEAAAAVAAG
;
A
#
# COMPACT_ATOMS: atom_id res chain seq x y z
N MET A 1 -9.81 -20.21 36.69
CA MET A 1 -9.85 -20.99 35.43
C MET A 1 -10.45 -20.24 34.26
N THR A 2 -11.23 -19.19 34.47
CA THR A 2 -11.92 -18.38 33.43
C THR A 2 -11.00 -17.44 32.66
N ASP A 3 -9.98 -16.82 33.26
CA ASP A 3 -9.10 -15.84 32.57
C ASP A 3 -8.12 -16.50 31.60
N ALA A 4 -7.60 -17.68 31.87
CA ALA A 4 -6.68 -18.40 30.99
C ALA A 4 -7.39 -18.87 29.70
N THR A 5 -8.65 -19.28 29.80
CA THR A 5 -9.46 -19.70 28.66
C THR A 5 -9.88 -18.50 27.77
N ALA A 6 -10.19 -17.35 28.36
CA ALA A 6 -10.51 -16.13 27.64
C ALA A 6 -9.28 -15.60 26.88
N GLY A 7 -8.10 -15.62 27.50
CA GLY A 7 -6.84 -15.24 26.83
C GLY A 7 -6.48 -16.16 25.67
N GLN A 8 -6.65 -17.47 25.81
CA GLN A 8 -6.42 -18.44 24.72
C GLN A 8 -7.40 -18.26 23.56
N GLN A 9 -8.67 -17.99 23.85
CA GLN A 9 -9.67 -17.73 22.80
C GLN A 9 -9.36 -16.44 22.01
N GLY A 10 -8.94 -15.36 22.70
CA GLY A 10 -8.53 -14.11 22.07
C GLY A 10 -7.29 -14.29 21.18
N ALA A 11 -6.29 -15.04 21.64
CA ALA A 11 -5.10 -15.34 20.84
C ALA A 11 -5.44 -16.18 19.60
N GLN A 12 -6.30 -17.18 19.73
CA GLN A 12 -6.73 -18.01 18.60
C GLN A 12 -7.56 -17.22 17.57
N GLN A 13 -8.40 -16.29 18.03
CA GLN A 13 -9.17 -15.41 17.16
C GLN A 13 -8.24 -14.46 16.38
N SER A 14 -7.26 -13.84 17.03
CA SER A 14 -6.28 -12.98 16.37
C SER A 14 -5.46 -13.75 15.33
N THR A 15 -5.03 -14.96 15.63
CA THR A 15 -4.28 -15.81 14.68
C THR A 15 -5.11 -16.10 13.42
N ARG A 16 -6.40 -16.40 13.55
CA ARG A 16 -7.29 -16.64 12.40
C ARG A 16 -7.47 -15.39 11.54
N ILE A 17 -7.56 -14.20 12.14
CA ILE A 17 -7.64 -12.93 11.42
C ILE A 17 -6.34 -12.70 10.65
N PHE A 18 -5.19 -12.84 11.30
CA PHE A 18 -3.89 -12.65 10.64
C PHE A 18 -3.67 -13.65 9.50
N SER A 19 -4.00 -14.94 9.70
CA SER A 19 -3.89 -15.96 8.64
C SER A 19 -4.76 -15.62 7.43
N TYR A 20 -5.98 -15.14 7.65
CA TYR A 20 -6.88 -14.72 6.56
C TYR A 20 -6.29 -13.56 5.77
N PHE A 21 -5.83 -12.50 6.47
CA PHE A 21 -5.24 -11.34 5.80
C PHE A 21 -3.89 -11.65 5.16
N THR A 22 -3.06 -12.49 5.76
CA THR A 22 -1.81 -12.97 5.16
C THR A 22 -2.07 -13.64 3.81
N LEU A 23 -2.99 -14.60 3.78
CA LEU A 23 -3.32 -15.32 2.56
C LEU A 23 -3.95 -14.39 1.51
N LEU A 24 -4.91 -13.56 1.92
CA LEU A 24 -5.57 -12.63 1.01
C LEU A 24 -4.60 -11.60 0.43
N THR A 25 -3.74 -11.00 1.27
CA THR A 25 -2.70 -10.07 0.83
C THR A 25 -1.78 -10.73 -0.20
N LEU A 26 -1.23 -11.89 0.15
CA LEU A 26 -0.28 -12.60 -0.72
C LEU A 26 -0.88 -12.84 -2.11
N VAL A 27 -2.10 -13.38 -2.17
CA VAL A 27 -2.74 -13.77 -3.43
C VAL A 27 -3.21 -12.55 -4.25
N VAL A 28 -3.75 -11.51 -3.59
CA VAL A 28 -4.15 -10.27 -4.27
C VAL A 28 -2.95 -9.56 -4.90
N TYR A 29 -1.82 -9.49 -4.21
CA TYR A 29 -0.64 -8.82 -4.74
C TYR A 29 0.11 -9.66 -5.78
N LEU A 30 0.17 -10.98 -5.63
CA LEU A 30 0.71 -11.86 -6.68
C LEU A 30 -0.09 -11.83 -7.97
N SER A 31 -1.40 -11.60 -7.90
CA SER A 31 -2.28 -11.46 -9.08
C SER A 31 -2.32 -10.04 -9.66
N SER A 32 -1.61 -9.09 -9.05
CA SER A 32 -1.62 -7.70 -9.52
C SER A 32 -0.86 -7.54 -10.84
N PRO A 33 -1.43 -6.84 -11.85
CA PRO A 33 -0.79 -6.63 -13.14
C PRO A 33 0.32 -5.58 -13.13
N SER A 34 0.48 -4.81 -12.05
CA SER A 34 1.47 -3.74 -11.96
C SER A 34 2.27 -3.80 -10.68
N GLY A 35 3.57 -3.57 -10.78
CA GLY A 35 4.52 -3.52 -9.67
C GLY A 35 4.98 -4.89 -9.16
N TYR A 36 4.50 -6.00 -9.77
CA TYR A 36 4.81 -7.36 -9.35
C TYR A 36 5.15 -8.23 -10.57
N LEU A 37 4.99 -9.55 -10.46
CA LEU A 37 5.47 -10.54 -11.43
C LEU A 37 5.06 -10.25 -12.88
N ILE A 38 3.80 -9.88 -13.10
CA ILE A 38 3.25 -9.59 -14.44
C ILE A 38 3.85 -8.32 -15.05
N ASP A 39 4.16 -7.31 -14.27
CA ASP A 39 4.72 -6.06 -14.78
C ASP A 39 6.08 -6.27 -15.46
N PHE A 40 6.92 -7.10 -14.86
CA PHE A 40 8.19 -7.50 -15.46
C PHE A 40 7.98 -8.27 -16.77
N ALA A 41 7.15 -9.32 -16.74
CA ALA A 41 6.86 -10.13 -17.92
C ALA A 41 6.25 -9.28 -19.06
N THR A 42 5.29 -8.40 -18.76
CA THR A 42 4.67 -7.49 -19.72
C THR A 42 5.71 -6.54 -20.34
N SER A 43 6.67 -6.06 -19.56
CA SER A 43 7.73 -5.18 -20.06
C SER A 43 8.60 -5.86 -21.11
N TYR A 44 8.98 -7.11 -20.89
CA TYR A 44 9.73 -7.90 -21.87
C TYR A 44 8.87 -8.26 -23.09
N MET A 45 7.60 -8.59 -22.92
CA MET A 45 6.69 -8.82 -24.05
C MET A 45 6.58 -7.59 -24.95
N LEU A 46 6.40 -6.39 -24.37
CA LEU A 46 6.34 -5.14 -25.12
C LEU A 46 7.64 -4.85 -25.87
N LYS A 47 8.79 -5.03 -25.20
CA LYS A 47 10.10 -4.73 -25.78
C LYS A 47 10.57 -5.79 -26.77
N ASP A 48 10.61 -7.05 -26.36
CA ASP A 48 11.34 -8.10 -27.08
C ASP A 48 10.44 -8.86 -28.07
N GLN A 49 9.12 -8.91 -27.85
CA GLN A 49 8.20 -9.63 -28.73
C GLN A 49 7.38 -8.69 -29.63
N LEU A 50 6.96 -7.54 -29.10
CA LEU A 50 6.26 -6.52 -29.90
C LEU A 50 7.19 -5.44 -30.45
N HIS A 51 8.49 -5.48 -30.13
CA HIS A 51 9.54 -4.57 -30.63
C HIS A 51 9.18 -3.09 -30.43
N LEU A 52 8.53 -2.73 -29.32
CA LEU A 52 8.14 -1.36 -29.06
C LEU A 52 9.31 -0.50 -28.60
N THR A 53 9.28 0.78 -28.99
CA THR A 53 10.23 1.78 -28.51
C THR A 53 10.00 2.11 -27.03
N ALA A 54 10.99 2.70 -26.39
CA ALA A 54 10.89 3.11 -24.98
C ALA A 54 9.70 4.07 -24.74
N ASP A 55 9.45 4.99 -25.68
CA ASP A 55 8.30 5.91 -25.63
C ASP A 55 6.96 5.16 -25.70
N GLN A 56 6.83 4.20 -26.60
CA GLN A 56 5.61 3.39 -26.74
C GLN A 56 5.34 2.54 -25.49
N VAL A 57 6.40 1.96 -24.87
CA VAL A 57 6.27 1.22 -23.59
C VAL A 57 5.86 2.16 -22.46
N SER A 58 6.42 3.37 -22.42
CA SER A 58 6.06 4.38 -21.43
C SER A 58 4.60 4.82 -21.59
N ASN A 59 4.16 5.08 -22.80
CA ASN A 59 2.77 5.41 -23.11
C ASN A 59 1.81 4.28 -22.75
N PHE A 60 2.16 3.02 -23.05
CA PHE A 60 1.39 1.85 -22.64
C PHE A 60 1.17 1.83 -21.10
N ARG A 61 2.26 2.02 -20.34
CA ARG A 61 2.21 2.04 -18.87
C ARG A 61 1.41 3.23 -18.32
N LEU A 62 1.52 4.41 -18.95
CA LEU A 62 0.78 5.59 -18.56
C LEU A 62 -0.73 5.34 -18.64
N TRP A 63 -1.20 4.86 -19.79
CA TRP A 63 -2.61 4.65 -20.04
C TRP A 63 -3.20 3.46 -19.27
N THR A 64 -2.49 2.32 -19.21
CA THR A 64 -2.93 1.18 -18.40
C THR A 64 -2.87 1.48 -16.89
N GLY A 65 -2.07 2.46 -16.47
CA GLY A 65 -1.96 2.95 -15.10
C GLY A 65 -3.10 3.84 -14.60
N ILE A 66 -3.99 4.34 -15.49
CA ILE A 66 -5.09 5.25 -15.10
C ILE A 66 -5.91 4.77 -13.90
N PRO A 67 -6.32 3.48 -13.80
CA PRO A 67 -7.06 3.00 -12.64
C PRO A 67 -6.31 3.17 -11.31
N THR A 68 -4.97 3.26 -11.35
CA THR A 68 -4.14 3.50 -10.16
C THR A 68 -4.23 4.93 -9.65
N TYR A 69 -4.39 5.90 -10.54
CA TYR A 69 -4.52 7.31 -10.15
C TYR A 69 -5.94 7.64 -9.66
N LEU A 70 -6.93 6.91 -10.15
CA LEU A 70 -8.34 7.08 -9.81
C LEU A 70 -8.83 6.05 -8.80
N VAL A 71 -7.92 5.48 -8.01
CA VAL A 71 -8.23 4.33 -7.15
C VAL A 71 -9.28 4.65 -6.08
N PHE A 72 -9.44 5.91 -5.68
CA PHE A 72 -10.49 6.32 -4.73
C PHE A 72 -11.92 5.99 -5.21
N ILE A 73 -12.17 5.98 -6.54
CA ILE A 73 -13.48 5.61 -7.12
C ILE A 73 -13.85 4.18 -6.72
N PHE A 74 -12.88 3.26 -6.73
CA PHE A 74 -13.10 1.86 -6.35
C PHE A 74 -13.42 1.72 -4.85
N GLY A 75 -12.80 2.56 -4.01
CA GLY A 75 -13.11 2.61 -2.57
C GLY A 75 -14.53 3.09 -2.31
N VAL A 76 -14.93 4.19 -2.96
CA VAL A 76 -16.29 4.71 -2.86
C VAL A 76 -17.32 3.70 -3.38
N THR A 77 -17.03 3.05 -4.51
CA THR A 77 -17.89 1.99 -5.05
C THR A 77 -18.04 0.83 -4.06
N ARG A 78 -16.93 0.42 -3.42
CA ARG A 78 -16.94 -0.65 -2.40
C ARG A 78 -17.82 -0.28 -1.20
N ASP A 79 -17.79 0.95 -0.75
CA ASP A 79 -18.56 1.38 0.42
C ASP A 79 -20.04 1.58 0.09
N THR A 80 -20.39 1.88 -1.17
CA THR A 80 -21.76 2.13 -1.61
C THR A 80 -22.46 0.93 -2.24
N TRP A 81 -21.75 0.11 -3.02
CA TRP A 81 -22.29 -1.05 -3.69
C TRP A 81 -22.02 -2.33 -2.88
N ASN A 82 -23.05 -3.11 -2.63
CA ASN A 82 -22.97 -4.36 -1.87
C ASN A 82 -23.40 -5.53 -2.77
N PRO A 83 -22.47 -6.13 -3.55
CA PRO A 83 -22.82 -7.19 -4.48
C PRO A 83 -23.33 -8.42 -3.72
N PHE A 84 -24.49 -8.90 -4.14
CA PHE A 84 -25.19 -10.06 -3.56
C PHE A 84 -25.45 -9.97 -2.04
N GLY A 85 -25.37 -8.78 -1.42
CA GLY A 85 -25.46 -8.66 0.03
C GLY A 85 -24.25 -9.20 0.79
N LEU A 86 -23.18 -9.59 0.10
CA LEU A 86 -21.99 -10.24 0.68
C LEU A 86 -20.85 -9.26 1.00
N ARG A 87 -21.05 -7.93 0.83
CA ARG A 87 -20.06 -6.89 1.07
C ARG A 87 -18.70 -7.23 0.43
N ASP A 88 -17.61 -7.15 1.18
CA ASP A 88 -16.25 -7.39 0.69
C ASP A 88 -16.06 -8.77 0.05
N ARG A 89 -16.72 -9.80 0.60
CA ARG A 89 -16.70 -11.14 -0.01
C ARG A 89 -17.32 -11.15 -1.41
N GLY A 90 -18.36 -10.38 -1.65
CA GLY A 90 -18.97 -10.22 -2.98
C GLY A 90 -17.96 -9.69 -4.00
N TYR A 91 -17.12 -8.74 -3.61
CA TYR A 91 -16.03 -8.25 -4.47
C TYR A 91 -15.00 -9.32 -4.78
N LEU A 92 -14.57 -10.10 -3.78
CA LEU A 92 -13.62 -11.20 -4.00
C LEU A 92 -14.20 -12.26 -4.94
N LEU A 93 -15.49 -12.62 -4.78
CA LEU A 93 -16.19 -13.62 -5.60
C LEU A 93 -16.46 -13.18 -7.04
N ILE A 94 -16.58 -11.87 -7.29
CA ILE A 94 -16.80 -11.32 -8.64
C ILE A 94 -15.45 -11.04 -9.30
N PHE A 95 -14.62 -10.21 -8.67
CA PHE A 95 -13.44 -9.66 -9.31
C PHE A 95 -12.24 -10.62 -9.30
N GLY A 96 -12.19 -11.59 -8.38
CA GLY A 96 -11.20 -12.68 -8.45
C GLY A 96 -11.35 -13.51 -9.73
N PRO A 97 -12.52 -14.13 -9.97
CA PRO A 97 -12.76 -14.84 -11.23
C PRO A 97 -12.65 -13.96 -12.48
N ILE A 98 -13.12 -12.70 -12.46
CA ILE A 98 -12.98 -11.79 -13.60
C ILE A 98 -11.48 -11.56 -13.90
N THR A 99 -10.66 -11.31 -12.89
CA THR A 99 -9.20 -11.16 -13.08
C THR A 99 -8.60 -12.44 -13.66
N ALA A 100 -9.02 -13.61 -13.15
CA ALA A 100 -8.58 -14.91 -13.67
C ALA A 100 -8.99 -15.13 -15.14
N LEU A 101 -10.22 -14.78 -15.50
CA LEU A 101 -10.71 -14.86 -16.88
C LEU A 101 -9.96 -13.92 -17.82
N VAL A 102 -9.65 -12.70 -17.40
CA VAL A 102 -8.85 -11.75 -18.18
C VAL A 102 -7.45 -12.30 -18.44
N PHE A 103 -6.78 -12.84 -17.44
CA PHE A 103 -5.47 -13.45 -17.63
C PHE A 103 -5.53 -14.75 -18.43
N ALA A 104 -6.56 -15.58 -18.25
CA ALA A 104 -6.80 -16.76 -19.08
C ALA A 104 -7.06 -16.39 -20.55
N TRP A 105 -7.82 -15.33 -20.80
CA TRP A 105 -8.00 -14.79 -22.15
C TRP A 105 -6.67 -14.31 -22.76
N LEU A 106 -5.84 -13.57 -22.00
CA LEU A 106 -4.51 -13.18 -22.47
C LEU A 106 -3.58 -14.37 -22.73
N ALA A 107 -3.76 -15.48 -21.98
CA ALA A 107 -2.95 -16.70 -22.17
C ALA A 107 -3.23 -17.42 -23.49
N VAL A 108 -4.48 -17.34 -24.01
CA VAL A 108 -4.90 -18.03 -25.25
C VAL A 108 -4.97 -17.09 -26.46
N SER A 109 -5.02 -15.79 -26.23
CA SER A 109 -5.08 -14.78 -27.30
C SER A 109 -3.72 -14.57 -27.95
N PRO A 110 -3.68 -14.24 -29.26
CA PRO A 110 -2.43 -13.84 -29.90
C PRO A 110 -1.89 -12.57 -29.23
N LEU A 111 -0.57 -12.50 -29.02
CA LEU A 111 0.07 -11.36 -28.42
C LEU A 111 0.05 -10.17 -29.40
N THR A 112 -0.81 -9.20 -29.12
CA THR A 112 -0.93 -7.95 -29.88
C THR A 112 -0.89 -6.77 -28.91
N TYR A 113 -0.48 -5.60 -29.40
CA TYR A 113 -0.45 -4.38 -28.59
C TYR A 113 -1.82 -4.07 -27.95
N TRP A 114 -2.88 -4.04 -28.76
CA TRP A 114 -4.23 -3.70 -28.27
C TRP A 114 -4.86 -4.79 -27.42
N GLY A 115 -4.58 -6.07 -27.69
CA GLY A 115 -5.01 -7.18 -26.86
C GLY A 115 -4.36 -7.12 -25.48
N LEU A 116 -3.03 -6.92 -25.45
CA LEU A 116 -2.30 -6.78 -24.18
C LEU A 116 -2.75 -5.52 -23.41
N PHE A 117 -2.95 -4.40 -24.11
CA PHE A 117 -3.44 -3.15 -23.53
C PHE A 117 -4.80 -3.33 -22.87
N ALA A 118 -5.77 -3.88 -23.59
CA ALA A 118 -7.12 -4.10 -23.08
C ALA A 118 -7.12 -5.09 -21.91
N GLY A 119 -6.37 -6.18 -22.00
CA GLY A 119 -6.27 -7.16 -20.93
C GLY A 119 -5.60 -6.62 -19.67
N VAL A 120 -4.47 -5.94 -19.80
CA VAL A 120 -3.80 -5.32 -18.65
C VAL A 120 -4.68 -4.25 -18.02
N LEU A 121 -5.33 -3.39 -18.81
CA LEU A 121 -6.26 -2.38 -18.29
C LEU A 121 -7.45 -3.02 -17.56
N ALA A 122 -8.07 -4.05 -18.12
CA ALA A 122 -9.17 -4.78 -17.49
C ALA A 122 -8.72 -5.46 -16.17
N ALA A 123 -7.54 -6.08 -16.16
CA ALA A 123 -6.96 -6.66 -14.96
C ALA A 123 -6.65 -5.58 -13.90
N MET A 124 -6.15 -4.39 -14.32
CA MET A 124 -5.94 -3.25 -13.42
C MET A 124 -7.24 -2.81 -12.76
N VAL A 125 -8.30 -2.60 -13.52
CA VAL A 125 -9.63 -2.22 -12.98
C VAL A 125 -10.11 -3.28 -11.99
N SER A 126 -10.08 -4.55 -12.38
CA SER A 126 -10.56 -5.65 -11.55
C SER A 126 -9.78 -5.79 -10.24
N THR A 127 -8.46 -5.72 -10.29
CA THR A 127 -7.61 -5.83 -9.09
C THR A 127 -7.74 -4.60 -8.17
N ARG A 128 -8.12 -3.39 -8.68
CA ARG A 128 -8.43 -2.25 -7.81
C ARG A 128 -9.67 -2.49 -6.96
N PHE A 129 -10.70 -3.15 -7.49
CA PHE A 129 -11.84 -3.57 -6.68
C PHE A 129 -11.45 -4.60 -5.60
N LEU A 130 -10.59 -5.56 -5.93
CA LEU A 130 -10.06 -6.51 -4.94
C LEU A 130 -9.29 -5.80 -3.83
N ARG A 131 -8.43 -4.84 -4.18
CA ARG A 131 -7.67 -4.05 -3.20
C ARG A 131 -8.58 -3.16 -2.34
N ALA A 132 -9.60 -2.54 -2.93
CA ALA A 132 -10.56 -1.74 -2.18
C ALA A 132 -11.33 -2.58 -1.14
N ALA A 133 -11.77 -3.79 -1.52
CA ALA A 133 -12.42 -4.72 -0.60
C ALA A 133 -11.45 -5.20 0.50
N PHE A 134 -10.23 -5.58 0.14
CA PHE A 134 -9.20 -6.02 1.08
C PHE A 134 -8.84 -4.93 2.10
N GLN A 135 -8.47 -3.73 1.63
CA GLN A 135 -8.01 -2.64 2.51
C GLN A 135 -9.17 -2.08 3.35
N GLY A 136 -10.37 -1.99 2.76
CA GLY A 136 -11.55 -1.55 3.51
C GLY A 136 -11.97 -2.53 4.60
N LEU A 137 -11.92 -3.85 4.33
CA LEU A 137 -12.17 -4.89 5.35
C LEU A 137 -11.10 -4.85 6.45
N MET A 138 -9.84 -4.65 6.06
CA MET A 138 -8.72 -4.57 7.00
C MET A 138 -8.86 -3.35 7.93
N ALA A 139 -9.21 -2.18 7.38
CA ALA A 139 -9.43 -0.98 8.17
C ALA A 139 -10.64 -1.14 9.13
N LEU A 140 -11.74 -1.75 8.65
CA LEU A 140 -12.90 -2.04 9.48
C LEU A 140 -12.55 -2.91 10.68
N LEU A 141 -11.86 -4.03 10.46
CA LEU A 141 -11.46 -4.94 11.53
C LEU A 141 -10.37 -4.34 12.42
N GLY A 142 -9.47 -3.55 11.84
CA GLY A 142 -8.46 -2.82 12.60
C GLY A 142 -9.07 -1.90 13.63
N GLN A 143 -10.11 -1.17 13.26
CA GLN A 143 -10.87 -0.32 14.17
C GLN A 143 -11.70 -1.12 15.19
N GLU A 144 -12.49 -2.11 14.71
CA GLU A 144 -13.37 -2.88 15.58
C GLU A 144 -12.64 -3.70 16.63
N LYS A 145 -11.51 -4.30 16.27
CA LYS A 145 -10.72 -5.19 17.15
C LYS A 145 -9.53 -4.48 17.79
N LEU A 146 -9.41 -3.17 17.61
CA LEU A 146 -8.29 -2.35 18.11
C LEU A 146 -6.93 -2.99 17.75
N MET A 147 -6.76 -3.36 16.47
CA MET A 147 -5.57 -4.04 15.94
C MET A 147 -5.04 -3.42 14.63
N SER A 148 -5.31 -2.15 14.39
CA SER A 148 -4.91 -1.45 13.16
C SER A 148 -3.40 -1.48 12.94
N GLY A 149 -2.60 -1.25 13.97
CA GLY A 149 -1.15 -1.31 13.89
C GLY A 149 -0.63 -2.70 13.54
N ARG A 150 -1.18 -3.75 14.16
CA ARG A 150 -0.81 -5.15 13.87
C ARG A 150 -1.22 -5.58 12.47
N LEU A 151 -2.40 -5.18 12.00
CA LEU A 151 -2.85 -5.47 10.63
C LEU A 151 -2.02 -4.71 9.59
N THR A 152 -1.61 -3.48 9.88
CA THR A 152 -0.66 -2.74 9.03
C THR A 152 0.65 -3.51 8.88
N VAL A 153 1.20 -4.05 9.97
CA VAL A 153 2.43 -4.86 9.92
C VAL A 153 2.25 -6.11 9.07
N VAL A 154 1.15 -6.85 9.30
CA VAL A 154 0.85 -8.05 8.48
C VAL A 154 0.78 -7.68 7.01
N TRP A 155 0.07 -6.62 6.68
CA TRP A 155 -0.04 -6.15 5.29
C TRP A 155 1.33 -5.82 4.70
N GLN A 156 2.09 -4.92 5.33
CA GLN A 156 3.37 -4.43 4.82
C GLN A 156 4.42 -5.54 4.66
N VAL A 157 4.52 -6.43 5.65
CA VAL A 157 5.46 -7.57 5.60
C VAL A 157 5.04 -8.56 4.50
N VAL A 158 3.76 -8.90 4.43
CA VAL A 158 3.28 -9.89 3.45
C VAL A 158 3.31 -9.33 2.03
N GLU A 159 3.04 -8.05 1.82
CA GLU A 159 3.14 -7.38 0.51
C GLU A 159 4.59 -7.38 -0.02
N SER A 160 5.58 -7.34 0.86
CA SER A 160 6.99 -7.39 0.45
C SER A 160 7.39 -8.74 -0.16
N ILE A 161 6.66 -9.83 0.12
CA ILE A 161 6.93 -11.16 -0.45
C ILE A 161 6.67 -11.20 -1.97
N PRO A 162 5.49 -10.81 -2.48
CA PRO A 162 5.26 -10.68 -3.92
C PRO A 162 6.24 -9.73 -4.61
N ALA A 163 6.60 -8.63 -3.96
CA ALA A 163 7.59 -7.70 -4.50
C ALA A 163 8.98 -8.34 -4.62
N ALA A 164 9.41 -9.10 -3.62
CA ALA A 164 10.67 -9.86 -3.68
C ALA A 164 10.62 -10.96 -4.76
N ILE A 165 9.53 -11.73 -4.84
CA ILE A 165 9.33 -12.73 -5.90
C ILE A 165 9.43 -12.10 -7.28
N ALA A 166 8.84 -10.92 -7.47
CA ALA A 166 8.90 -10.19 -8.73
C ALA A 166 10.31 -9.69 -9.05
N ALA A 167 11.01 -9.14 -8.06
CA ALA A 167 12.35 -8.61 -8.25
C ALA A 167 13.38 -9.71 -8.61
N PHE A 168 13.33 -10.85 -7.93
CA PHE A 168 14.27 -11.95 -8.16
C PHE A 168 13.81 -12.91 -9.26
N GLY A 169 12.50 -13.19 -9.36
CA GLY A 169 11.92 -14.18 -10.26
C GLY A 169 11.45 -13.61 -11.59
N GLY A 170 11.15 -12.31 -11.68
CA GLY A 170 10.54 -11.70 -12.87
C GLY A 170 11.41 -11.83 -14.12
N GLY A 171 12.71 -11.64 -13.99
CA GLY A 171 13.67 -11.84 -15.09
C GLY A 171 13.74 -13.29 -15.54
N TRP A 172 13.79 -14.25 -14.61
CA TRP A 172 13.79 -15.68 -14.92
C TRP A 172 12.49 -16.10 -15.63
N VAL A 173 11.35 -15.67 -15.12
CA VAL A 173 10.02 -15.90 -15.75
C VAL A 173 10.00 -15.37 -17.18
N ALA A 174 10.46 -14.13 -17.39
CA ALA A 174 10.50 -13.53 -18.72
C ALA A 174 11.42 -14.26 -19.70
N ALA A 175 12.52 -14.86 -19.20
CA ALA A 175 13.50 -15.57 -20.03
C ALA A 175 13.09 -17.02 -20.35
N HIS A 176 12.34 -17.70 -19.47
CA HIS A 176 12.11 -19.14 -19.57
C HIS A 176 10.65 -19.52 -19.85
N LEU A 177 9.68 -18.65 -19.52
CA LEU A 177 8.27 -18.93 -19.73
C LEU A 177 7.74 -18.19 -20.96
N LYS A 178 6.86 -18.89 -21.70
CA LYS A 178 6.10 -18.24 -22.76
C LYS A 178 5.05 -17.29 -22.15
N PRO A 179 4.63 -16.22 -22.86
CA PRO A 179 3.58 -15.30 -22.40
C PRO A 179 2.32 -16.03 -21.92
N SER A 180 1.86 -17.02 -22.70
CA SER A 180 0.69 -17.84 -22.36
C SER A 180 0.83 -18.56 -21.01
N GLN A 181 2.00 -19.12 -20.72
CA GLN A 181 2.27 -19.80 -19.44
C GLN A 181 2.27 -18.82 -18.27
N THR A 182 2.91 -17.65 -18.46
CA THR A 182 2.96 -16.59 -17.44
C THR A 182 1.56 -16.11 -17.09
N PHE A 183 0.72 -15.79 -18.09
CA PHE A 183 -0.64 -15.37 -17.85
C PHE A 183 -1.50 -16.47 -17.23
N LEU A 184 -1.32 -17.75 -17.62
CA LEU A 184 -2.05 -18.87 -17.05
C LEU A 184 -1.73 -19.07 -15.56
N ILE A 185 -0.45 -18.98 -15.18
CA ILE A 185 -0.03 -19.05 -13.75
C ILE A 185 -0.74 -17.97 -12.95
N VAL A 186 -0.75 -16.73 -13.43
CA VAL A 186 -1.39 -15.62 -12.71
C VAL A 186 -2.90 -15.73 -12.74
N ALA A 187 -3.50 -16.30 -13.81
CA ALA A 187 -4.92 -16.62 -13.84
C ALA A 187 -5.31 -17.59 -12.71
N VAL A 188 -4.52 -18.65 -12.50
CA VAL A 188 -4.73 -19.59 -11.38
C VAL A 188 -4.60 -18.88 -10.04
N ILE A 189 -3.58 -18.03 -9.87
CA ILE A 189 -3.41 -17.24 -8.63
C ILE A 189 -4.61 -16.31 -8.40
N ALA A 190 -5.09 -15.62 -9.43
CA ALA A 190 -6.25 -14.74 -9.34
C ALA A 190 -7.55 -15.51 -8.98
N LEU A 191 -7.69 -16.74 -9.48
CA LEU A 191 -8.82 -17.60 -9.12
C LEU A 191 -8.83 -17.93 -7.62
N LEU A 192 -7.67 -18.12 -6.99
CA LEU A 192 -7.56 -18.34 -5.55
C LEU A 192 -8.14 -17.17 -4.74
N VAL A 193 -8.12 -15.93 -5.24
CA VAL A 193 -8.78 -14.79 -4.58
C VAL A 193 -10.29 -15.05 -4.48
N GLY A 194 -10.91 -15.52 -5.56
CA GLY A 194 -12.32 -15.92 -5.57
C GLY A 194 -12.61 -17.04 -4.56
N LEU A 195 -11.74 -18.06 -4.49
CA LEU A 195 -11.87 -19.15 -3.52
C LEU A 195 -11.75 -18.67 -2.06
N ILE A 196 -10.85 -17.72 -1.79
CA ILE A 196 -10.76 -17.07 -0.47
C ILE A 196 -12.08 -16.34 -0.14
N GLY A 197 -12.76 -15.76 -1.13
CA GLY A 197 -14.09 -15.17 -0.96
C GLY A 197 -15.16 -16.15 -0.49
N LEU A 198 -15.03 -17.46 -0.77
CA LEU A 198 -15.91 -18.50 -0.25
C LEU A 198 -15.63 -18.80 1.23
N TRP A 199 -14.39 -18.66 1.67
CA TRP A 199 -14.01 -18.91 3.05
C TRP A 199 -14.54 -17.81 3.98
N LYS A 200 -15.37 -18.19 4.97
CA LYS A 200 -16.03 -17.28 5.92
C LYS A 200 -15.59 -17.56 7.36
N PRO A 201 -14.34 -17.22 7.77
CA PRO A 201 -13.96 -17.40 9.15
C PRO A 201 -14.78 -16.46 10.05
N ALA A 202 -15.38 -17.04 11.10
CA ALA A 202 -16.21 -16.28 12.04
C ALA A 202 -15.44 -15.15 12.74
N ALA A 203 -14.12 -15.32 12.92
CA ALA A 203 -13.26 -14.30 13.49
C ALA A 203 -13.19 -12.99 12.67
N VAL A 204 -13.40 -13.09 11.34
CA VAL A 204 -13.35 -11.96 10.40
C VAL A 204 -14.75 -11.40 10.13
N PHE A 205 -15.77 -12.27 10.02
CA PHE A 205 -17.08 -11.90 9.46
C PHE A 205 -18.23 -11.91 10.49
N LYS A 206 -17.94 -12.00 11.80
CA LYS A 206 -18.91 -11.77 12.87
C LYS A 206 -18.65 -10.41 13.55
N GLY A 207 -19.69 -9.79 14.06
CA GLY A 207 -19.60 -8.51 14.78
C GLY A 207 -19.97 -7.31 13.92
N ALA A 208 -19.07 -6.34 13.71
CA ALA A 208 -19.37 -5.14 12.91
C ALA A 208 -19.78 -5.47 11.47
N TYR A 209 -19.34 -6.62 10.96
CA TYR A 209 -19.73 -7.09 9.63
C TYR A 209 -21.23 -7.51 9.57
N ASP A 210 -21.81 -7.92 10.68
CA ASP A 210 -23.24 -8.27 10.77
C ASP A 210 -24.13 -7.03 11.01
N LYS A 211 -23.55 -5.90 11.44
CA LYS A 211 -24.29 -4.65 11.61
C LYS A 211 -24.66 -4.06 10.24
N PRO A 212 -25.86 -3.46 10.08
CA PRO A 212 -26.19 -2.77 8.85
C PRO A 212 -25.14 -1.68 8.60
N LEU A 213 -24.68 -1.57 7.35
CA LEU A 213 -23.84 -0.45 6.93
C LEU A 213 -24.57 0.84 7.27
N ALA A 214 -23.88 1.79 7.89
CA ALA A 214 -24.35 3.17 8.01
C ALA A 214 -24.35 3.77 6.58
N ARG A 215 -25.39 3.44 5.81
CA ARG A 215 -25.52 3.88 4.41
C ARG A 215 -25.79 5.38 4.40
N GLY A 216 -24.91 6.15 3.75
CA GLY A 216 -25.32 7.41 3.16
C GLY A 216 -26.40 7.14 2.10
N THR A 217 -27.37 8.01 2.00
CA THR A 217 -28.46 7.86 1.04
C THR A 217 -28.01 8.07 -0.40
N THR A 218 -26.83 8.68 -0.61
CA THR A 218 -26.26 8.99 -1.93
C THR A 218 -24.73 8.98 -1.90
N LEU A 219 -24.11 8.60 -3.00
CA LEU A 219 -22.65 8.64 -3.24
C LEU A 219 -22.05 10.02 -2.91
N TRP A 220 -22.75 11.10 -3.28
CA TRP A 220 -22.36 12.48 -2.98
C TRP A 220 -22.44 12.80 -1.48
N GLY A 221 -23.43 12.27 -0.78
CA GLY A 221 -23.55 12.40 0.67
C GLY A 221 -22.39 11.75 1.42
N ASP A 222 -21.98 10.57 0.96
CA ASP A 222 -20.85 9.83 1.55
C ASP A 222 -19.52 10.52 1.28
N LEU A 223 -19.27 11.01 0.06
CA LEU A 223 -18.12 11.85 -0.25
C LEU A 223 -18.07 13.11 0.61
N LYS A 224 -19.20 13.82 0.75
CA LYS A 224 -19.30 15.00 1.60
C LYS A 224 -19.01 14.67 3.07
N ARG A 225 -19.46 13.50 3.55
CA ARG A 225 -19.19 13.01 4.91
C ARG A 225 -17.71 12.70 5.09
N LEU A 226 -17.06 12.06 4.10
CA LEU A 226 -15.63 11.80 4.10
C LEU A 226 -14.82 13.10 4.18
N PHE A 227 -15.11 14.07 3.31
CA PHE A 227 -14.43 15.38 3.30
C PHE A 227 -14.77 16.28 4.50
N ARG A 228 -15.85 16.03 5.23
CA ARG A 228 -16.15 16.74 6.49
C ARG A 228 -15.44 16.15 7.70
N HIS A 229 -14.95 14.92 7.60
CA HIS A 229 -14.30 14.24 8.71
C HIS A 229 -12.88 14.77 8.91
N ARG A 230 -12.65 15.53 9.98
CA ARG A 230 -11.39 16.26 10.23
C ARG A 230 -10.16 15.35 10.29
N ALA A 231 -10.30 14.11 10.77
CA ALA A 231 -9.18 13.17 10.89
C ALA A 231 -8.62 12.68 9.54
N VAL A 232 -9.40 12.78 8.46
CA VAL A 232 -9.01 12.36 7.11
C VAL A 232 -7.82 13.17 6.59
N TYR A 233 -7.86 14.49 6.80
CA TYR A 233 -6.87 15.40 6.23
C TYR A 233 -5.44 15.15 6.73
N PRO A 234 -5.17 15.13 8.06
CA PRO A 234 -3.81 14.86 8.52
C PRO A 234 -3.34 13.44 8.18
N ALA A 235 -4.22 12.44 8.18
CA ALA A 235 -3.85 11.07 7.83
C ALA A 235 -3.40 10.96 6.37
N VAL A 236 -4.18 11.51 5.43
CA VAL A 236 -3.84 11.52 4.01
C VAL A 236 -2.62 12.39 3.73
N LEU A 237 -2.51 13.55 4.41
CA LEU A 237 -1.39 14.47 4.21
C LEU A 237 -0.07 13.91 4.74
N CYS A 238 -0.06 13.17 5.86
CA CYS A 238 1.13 12.46 6.32
C CYS A 238 1.64 11.46 5.29
N LEU A 239 0.75 10.62 4.72
CA LEU A 239 1.10 9.67 3.66
C LEU A 239 1.57 10.39 2.40
N PHE A 240 0.90 11.48 2.01
CA PHE A 240 1.29 12.28 0.86
C PHE A 240 2.70 12.86 1.04
N LEU A 241 2.99 13.54 2.15
CA LEU A 241 4.29 14.14 2.40
C LEU A 241 5.39 13.09 2.54
N PHE A 242 5.11 11.96 3.18
CA PHE A 242 6.08 10.87 3.32
C PHE A 242 6.48 10.27 1.96
N GLN A 243 5.53 10.15 1.04
CA GLN A 243 5.81 9.62 -0.30
C GLN A 243 6.38 10.69 -1.25
N PHE A 244 6.21 11.98 -0.92
CA PHE A 244 6.78 13.07 -1.69
C PHE A 244 8.27 13.24 -1.37
N ALA A 245 9.08 12.41 -2.03
CA ALA A 245 10.53 12.32 -1.80
C ALA A 245 11.31 12.71 -3.07
N PRO A 246 11.58 13.99 -3.32
CA PRO A 246 12.24 14.47 -4.54
C PRO A 246 13.60 13.84 -4.84
N GLY A 247 14.29 13.30 -3.84
CA GLY A 247 15.61 12.68 -4.00
C GLY A 247 15.61 11.18 -4.28
N SER A 248 14.45 10.51 -4.33
CA SER A 248 14.40 9.04 -4.18
C SER A 248 14.46 8.23 -5.48
N ASN A 249 13.91 8.70 -6.59
CA ASN A 249 13.75 7.88 -7.80
C ASN A 249 14.68 8.30 -8.93
N THR A 250 14.16 9.03 -9.91
CA THR A 250 14.93 9.47 -11.07
C THR A 250 16.20 10.26 -10.68
N PRO A 251 16.16 11.24 -9.77
CA PRO A 251 17.38 11.94 -9.34
C PRO A 251 18.45 11.02 -8.75
N LEU A 252 18.04 10.05 -7.93
CA LEU A 252 18.97 9.08 -7.36
C LEU A 252 19.58 8.17 -8.43
N LEU A 253 18.77 7.70 -9.38
CA LEU A 253 19.25 6.88 -10.50
C LEU A 253 20.34 7.63 -11.27
N PHE A 254 20.07 8.88 -11.68
CA PHE A 254 21.03 9.69 -12.43
C PHE A 254 22.27 10.03 -11.58
N TYR A 255 22.09 10.33 -10.31
CA TYR A 255 23.22 10.56 -9.41
C TYR A 255 24.14 9.35 -9.29
N LEU A 256 23.59 8.15 -9.13
CA LEU A 256 24.37 6.91 -9.05
C LEU A 256 25.05 6.57 -10.37
N THR A 257 24.33 6.67 -11.50
CA THR A 257 24.88 6.26 -12.82
C THR A 257 25.84 7.30 -13.40
N ASP A 258 25.48 8.57 -13.35
CA ASP A 258 26.22 9.62 -14.08
C ASP A 258 27.30 10.29 -13.25
N LYS A 259 27.09 10.38 -11.92
CA LYS A 259 28.09 10.99 -11.02
C LYS A 259 29.00 9.98 -10.35
N LEU A 260 28.44 8.85 -9.87
CA LEU A 260 29.22 7.82 -9.20
C LEU A 260 29.63 6.68 -10.15
N HIS A 261 29.26 6.75 -11.43
CA HIS A 261 29.54 5.74 -12.46
C HIS A 261 29.14 4.33 -12.04
N ALA A 262 28.05 4.24 -11.26
CA ALA A 262 27.51 2.98 -10.78
C ALA A 262 26.87 2.18 -11.93
N SER A 263 27.06 0.86 -11.90
CA SER A 263 26.31 -0.01 -12.81
C SER A 263 24.82 -0.04 -12.47
N ARG A 264 23.99 -0.45 -13.44
CA ARG A 264 22.54 -0.63 -13.19
C ARG A 264 22.26 -1.65 -12.08
N GLU A 265 23.16 -2.60 -11.89
CA GLU A 265 23.08 -3.60 -10.82
C GLU A 265 23.19 -2.97 -9.43
N VAL A 266 24.07 -1.97 -9.26
CA VAL A 266 24.23 -1.22 -8.00
C VAL A 266 22.92 -0.53 -7.62
N TYR A 267 22.25 0.12 -8.57
CA TYR A 267 20.96 0.73 -8.33
C TYR A 267 19.88 -0.32 -7.96
N GLY A 268 19.89 -1.47 -8.62
CA GLY A 268 19.01 -2.59 -8.30
C GLY A 268 19.24 -3.12 -6.88
N ILE A 269 20.50 -3.33 -6.48
CA ILE A 269 20.88 -3.80 -5.14
C ILE A 269 20.49 -2.75 -4.07
N TYR A 270 20.73 -1.47 -4.34
CA TYR A 270 20.28 -0.39 -3.46
C TYR A 270 18.76 -0.45 -3.22
N ASN A 271 17.95 -0.53 -4.29
CA ASN A 271 16.50 -0.61 -4.16
C ASN A 271 16.04 -1.88 -3.43
N ALA A 272 16.66 -3.02 -3.70
CA ALA A 272 16.38 -4.26 -2.98
C ALA A 272 16.71 -4.10 -1.47
N GLY A 273 17.88 -3.54 -1.16
CA GLY A 273 18.29 -3.22 0.21
C GLY A 273 17.31 -2.27 0.89
N PHE A 274 16.86 -1.24 0.19
CA PHE A 274 15.87 -0.28 0.70
C PHE A 274 14.57 -0.97 1.10
N VAL A 275 14.01 -1.83 0.24
CA VAL A 275 12.78 -2.59 0.54
C VAL A 275 12.99 -3.58 1.69
N VAL A 276 14.10 -4.32 1.67
CA VAL A 276 14.44 -5.28 2.72
C VAL A 276 14.64 -4.59 4.07
N GLY A 277 15.19 -3.37 4.08
CA GLY A 277 15.39 -2.59 5.29
C GLY A 277 14.11 -2.28 6.08
N PHE A 278 12.97 -2.17 5.41
CA PHE A 278 11.67 -1.97 6.07
C PHE A 278 11.22 -3.19 6.87
N ILE A 279 11.53 -4.41 6.42
CA ILE A 279 10.96 -5.65 6.99
C ILE A 279 11.24 -5.80 8.49
N PRO A 280 12.50 -5.76 8.99
CA PRO A 280 12.77 -5.91 10.42
C PRO A 280 12.13 -4.79 11.24
N VAL A 281 12.01 -3.58 10.68
CA VAL A 281 11.41 -2.44 11.35
C VAL A 281 9.89 -2.57 11.43
N PHE A 282 9.25 -3.17 10.45
CA PHE A 282 7.83 -3.50 10.53
C PHE A 282 7.53 -4.53 11.64
N PHE A 283 8.38 -5.54 11.83
CA PHE A 283 8.25 -6.46 12.98
C PHE A 283 8.45 -5.71 14.30
N LEU A 284 9.47 -4.83 14.37
CA LEU A 284 9.68 -3.97 15.53
C LEU A 284 8.46 -3.08 15.79
N TYR A 285 7.87 -2.48 14.76
CA TYR A 285 6.64 -1.69 14.90
C TYR A 285 5.50 -2.54 15.46
N GLY A 286 5.31 -3.77 14.99
CA GLY A 286 4.28 -4.70 15.49
C GLY A 286 4.43 -5.05 16.98
N TRP A 287 5.65 -4.96 17.51
CA TRP A 287 5.91 -5.09 18.93
C TRP A 287 5.70 -3.77 19.70
N LEU A 288 6.15 -2.65 19.10
CA LEU A 288 6.04 -1.32 19.69
C LEU A 288 4.60 -0.81 19.74
N CYS A 289 3.79 -1.04 18.70
CA CYS A 289 2.43 -0.49 18.60
C CYS A 289 1.51 -0.96 19.74
N LYS A 290 1.79 -2.13 20.34
CA LYS A 290 1.05 -2.66 21.51
C LYS A 290 1.45 -2.03 22.85
N ARG A 291 2.56 -1.30 22.90
CA ARG A 291 3.18 -0.83 24.16
C ARG A 291 3.34 0.68 24.19
N VAL A 292 3.32 1.29 23.02
CA VAL A 292 3.58 2.70 22.83
C VAL A 292 2.41 3.32 22.11
N ALA A 293 1.87 4.40 22.65
CA ALA A 293 0.78 5.14 22.03
C ALA A 293 1.20 5.66 20.64
N LEU A 294 0.25 5.68 19.71
CA LEU A 294 0.50 6.01 18.30
C LEU A 294 1.14 7.40 18.13
N ASN A 295 0.79 8.38 18.96
CA ASN A 295 1.38 9.73 18.90
C ASN A 295 2.90 9.73 19.03
N LYS A 296 3.46 8.89 19.92
CA LYS A 296 4.91 8.76 20.11
C LYS A 296 5.57 8.06 18.92
N LEU A 297 4.91 7.02 18.36
CA LEU A 297 5.41 6.31 17.18
C LEU A 297 5.40 7.22 15.93
N LEU A 298 4.37 8.03 15.75
CA LEU A 298 4.29 9.04 14.70
C LEU A 298 5.39 10.07 14.84
N PHE A 299 5.56 10.63 16.03
CA PHE A 299 6.57 11.68 16.29
C PHE A 299 8.00 11.15 16.08
N TRP A 300 8.38 10.09 16.79
CA TRP A 300 9.74 9.55 16.70
C TRP A 300 10.03 8.89 15.36
N GLY A 301 9.03 8.21 14.76
CA GLY A 301 9.15 7.68 13.41
C GLY A 301 9.44 8.80 12.40
N THR A 302 8.73 9.93 12.48
CA THR A 302 8.97 11.10 11.63
C THR A 302 10.36 11.68 11.84
N ILE A 303 10.79 11.89 13.10
CA ILE A 303 12.13 12.44 13.43
C ILE A 303 13.24 11.56 12.83
N ILE A 304 13.13 10.24 12.94
CA ILE A 304 14.12 9.31 12.36
C ILE A 304 14.11 9.36 10.83
N THR A 305 12.95 9.60 10.22
CA THR A 305 12.80 9.65 8.76
C THR A 305 13.32 10.95 8.15
N ILE A 306 13.29 12.09 8.86
CA ILE A 306 13.74 13.39 8.33
C ILE A 306 15.15 13.30 7.69
N PRO A 307 16.18 12.75 8.33
CA PRO A 307 17.50 12.62 7.74
C PRO A 307 17.69 11.39 6.83
N GLN A 308 16.64 10.67 6.49
CA GLN A 308 16.71 9.38 5.80
C GLN A 308 17.57 9.40 4.52
N MET A 309 17.51 10.47 3.74
CA MET A 309 18.25 10.59 2.48
C MET A 309 19.63 11.25 2.64
N LEU A 310 19.95 11.86 3.79
CA LEU A 310 21.22 12.54 4.01
C LEU A 310 22.46 11.64 3.80
N PRO A 311 22.47 10.36 4.22
CA PRO A 311 23.63 9.50 3.97
C PRO A 311 23.98 9.36 2.49
N LEU A 312 23.00 9.44 1.57
CA LEU A 312 23.26 9.36 0.13
C LEU A 312 23.99 10.59 -0.42
N ALA A 313 23.79 11.77 0.18
CA ALA A 313 24.50 12.98 -0.23
C ALA A 313 25.99 12.98 0.19
N LEU A 314 26.36 12.10 1.14
CA LEU A 314 27.71 12.01 1.69
C LEU A 314 28.58 10.94 1.06
N ILE A 315 28.01 10.10 0.15
CA ILE A 315 28.77 9.04 -0.49
C ILE A 315 29.51 9.54 -1.73
N HIS A 316 30.69 8.95 -1.94
CA HIS A 316 31.56 9.24 -3.08
C HIS A 316 31.89 7.98 -3.90
N SER A 317 31.25 6.86 -3.61
CA SER A 317 31.49 5.60 -4.32
C SER A 317 30.19 4.80 -4.56
N ALA A 318 30.13 4.13 -5.70
CA ALA A 318 29.04 3.24 -6.07
C ALA A 318 28.84 2.09 -5.06
N THR A 319 29.95 1.54 -4.55
CA THR A 319 29.94 0.44 -3.57
C THR A 319 29.30 0.86 -2.23
N ALA A 320 29.57 2.08 -1.77
CA ALA A 320 28.96 2.60 -0.56
C ALA A 320 27.44 2.76 -0.71
N ALA A 321 26.96 3.16 -1.90
CA ALA A 321 25.53 3.26 -2.20
C ALA A 321 24.78 1.94 -2.01
N MET A 322 25.37 0.82 -2.44
CA MET A 322 24.74 -0.51 -2.30
C MET A 322 24.37 -0.83 -0.85
N TRP A 323 25.26 -0.55 0.08
CA TRP A 323 25.06 -0.87 1.50
C TRP A 323 24.14 0.09 2.22
N LEU A 324 23.96 1.32 1.69
CA LEU A 324 23.10 2.32 2.29
C LEU A 324 21.60 2.06 2.08
N GLY A 325 21.21 1.27 1.08
CA GLY A 325 19.81 0.94 0.84
C GLY A 325 19.12 0.41 2.10
N LEU A 326 19.73 -0.57 2.76
CA LEU A 326 19.17 -1.23 3.94
C LEU A 326 18.96 -0.28 5.14
N PRO A 327 19.97 0.48 5.63
CA PRO A 327 19.75 1.42 6.74
C PRO A 327 18.79 2.55 6.38
N ILE A 328 18.82 3.06 5.15
CA ILE A 328 17.89 4.09 4.69
C ILE A 328 16.45 3.56 4.69
N GLY A 329 16.20 2.35 4.20
CA GLY A 329 14.90 1.70 4.30
C GLY A 329 14.46 1.53 5.76
N ALA A 330 15.36 1.08 6.63
CA ALA A 330 15.07 0.92 8.05
C ALA A 330 14.65 2.25 8.73
N MET A 331 15.29 3.36 8.38
CA MET A 331 14.95 4.68 8.95
C MET A 331 13.50 5.11 8.65
N GLY A 332 12.96 4.74 7.48
CA GLY A 332 11.56 5.05 7.11
C GLY A 332 10.52 4.11 7.69
N GLY A 333 10.90 2.95 8.22
CA GLY A 333 9.98 1.85 8.51
C GLY A 333 8.94 2.16 9.60
N ILE A 334 9.36 2.78 10.72
CA ILE A 334 8.43 3.13 11.81
C ILE A 334 7.39 4.16 11.32
N ALA A 335 7.84 5.20 10.61
CA ALA A 335 6.97 6.23 10.07
C ALA A 335 5.97 5.65 9.07
N ALA A 336 6.43 4.85 8.10
CA ALA A 336 5.57 4.19 7.13
C ALA A 336 4.45 3.40 7.80
N ALA A 337 4.78 2.51 8.75
CA ALA A 337 3.78 1.73 9.47
C ALA A 337 2.83 2.61 10.29
N ALA A 338 3.35 3.62 10.99
CA ALA A 338 2.55 4.53 11.82
C ALA A 338 1.56 5.37 11.00
N TYR A 339 1.94 5.82 9.79
CA TYR A 339 1.03 6.59 8.92
C TYR A 339 -0.10 5.72 8.36
N TYR A 340 0.16 4.46 8.02
CA TYR A 340 -0.91 3.54 7.62
C TYR A 340 -1.81 3.14 8.79
N ASP A 341 -1.25 2.95 10.00
CA ASP A 341 -2.04 2.75 11.22
C ASP A 341 -2.95 3.96 11.50
N LEU A 342 -2.39 5.18 11.39
CA LEU A 342 -3.16 6.42 11.50
C LEU A 342 -4.29 6.48 10.45
N ALA A 343 -4.00 6.13 9.19
CA ALA A 343 -5.01 6.12 8.12
C ALA A 343 -6.15 5.14 8.45
N MET A 344 -5.84 3.93 8.93
CA MET A 344 -6.87 2.98 9.35
C MET A 344 -7.72 3.50 10.50
N ARG A 345 -7.10 4.08 11.55
CA ARG A 345 -7.83 4.64 12.69
C ARG A 345 -8.67 5.86 12.32
N SER A 346 -8.28 6.60 11.29
CA SER A 346 -8.96 7.81 10.81
C SER A 346 -10.16 7.54 9.90
N CYS A 347 -10.42 6.28 9.55
CA CYS A 347 -11.52 5.92 8.65
C CYS A 347 -12.88 6.22 9.30
N PRO A 348 -13.75 7.04 8.66
CA PRO A 348 -15.12 7.21 9.14
C PRO A 348 -15.89 5.89 9.04
N PRO A 349 -16.80 5.60 9.99
CA PRO A 349 -17.61 4.39 9.95
C PRO A 349 -18.39 4.25 8.64
N GLY A 350 -18.24 3.10 7.97
CA GLY A 350 -18.88 2.80 6.68
C GLY A 350 -18.14 3.37 5.46
N LEU A 351 -17.03 4.11 5.62
CA LEU A 351 -16.24 4.70 4.53
C LEU A 351 -14.76 4.23 4.57
N GLN A 352 -14.52 3.06 5.14
CA GLN A 352 -13.17 2.52 5.29
C GLN A 352 -12.49 2.29 3.93
N GLY A 353 -13.21 1.77 2.95
CA GLY A 353 -12.69 1.60 1.59
C GLY A 353 -12.41 2.92 0.92
N SER A 354 -13.32 3.89 1.06
CA SER A 354 -13.17 5.23 0.48
C SER A 354 -11.91 5.93 0.99
N LEU A 355 -11.65 5.93 2.30
CA LEU A 355 -10.47 6.59 2.85
C LEU A 355 -9.18 5.86 2.49
N MET A 356 -9.13 4.55 2.63
CA MET A 356 -7.91 3.79 2.31
C MET A 356 -7.53 3.95 0.83
N MET A 357 -8.50 3.93 -0.08
CA MET A 357 -8.25 4.15 -1.50
C MET A 357 -7.94 5.62 -1.83
N LEU A 358 -8.53 6.58 -1.11
CA LEU A 358 -8.15 7.99 -1.24
C LEU A 358 -6.69 8.20 -0.83
N ALA A 359 -6.27 7.62 0.27
CA ALA A 359 -4.88 7.65 0.73
C ALA A 359 -3.93 7.04 -0.30
N ASP A 360 -4.29 5.90 -0.91
CA ASP A 360 -3.50 5.27 -1.97
C ASP A 360 -3.44 6.14 -3.24
N SER A 361 -4.54 6.82 -3.63
CA SER A 361 -4.53 7.78 -4.74
C SER A 361 -3.53 8.92 -4.50
N PHE A 362 -3.58 9.53 -3.32
CA PHE A 362 -2.65 10.60 -2.95
C PHE A 362 -1.21 10.12 -2.82
N PHE A 363 -1.00 8.90 -2.33
CA PHE A 363 0.30 8.24 -2.29
C PHE A 363 0.91 8.13 -3.71
N GLN A 364 0.15 7.62 -4.68
CA GLN A 364 0.60 7.48 -6.07
C GLN A 364 0.85 8.82 -6.75
N LEU A 365 -0.02 9.80 -6.51
CA LEU A 365 0.14 11.16 -7.03
C LEU A 365 1.39 11.83 -6.45
N SER A 366 1.61 11.67 -5.16
CA SER A 366 2.78 12.20 -4.44
C SER A 366 4.09 11.59 -4.95
N TYR A 367 4.12 10.27 -5.14
CA TYR A 367 5.26 9.55 -5.71
C TYR A 367 5.68 10.13 -7.06
N ARG A 368 4.72 10.32 -7.97
CA ARG A 368 4.96 10.89 -9.30
C ARG A 368 5.32 12.38 -9.25
N GLY A 369 4.61 13.14 -8.42
CA GLY A 369 4.88 14.57 -8.23
C GLY A 369 6.25 14.82 -7.63
N GLY A 370 6.64 14.02 -6.64
CA GLY A 370 7.96 14.08 -6.02
C GLY A 370 9.09 13.78 -7.02
N ASP A 371 8.91 12.75 -7.85
CA ASP A 371 9.88 12.38 -8.89
C ASP A 371 10.02 13.49 -9.95
N TRP A 372 8.91 14.04 -10.41
CA TRP A 372 8.90 15.11 -11.42
C TRP A 372 9.56 16.42 -10.90
N ILE A 373 9.22 16.84 -9.68
CA ILE A 373 9.83 18.02 -9.06
C ILE A 373 11.30 17.76 -8.75
N GLY A 374 11.60 16.55 -8.24
CA GLY A 374 12.97 16.14 -7.94
C GLY A 374 13.88 16.15 -9.16
N SER A 375 13.41 15.68 -10.30
CA SER A 375 14.18 15.73 -11.56
C SER A 375 14.53 17.17 -11.96
N ARG A 376 13.60 18.12 -11.82
CA ARG A 376 13.87 19.55 -12.08
C ARG A 376 14.85 20.16 -11.10
N ILE A 377 14.74 19.81 -9.81
CA ILE A 377 15.72 20.26 -8.79
C ILE A 377 17.10 19.68 -9.11
N TYR A 378 17.16 18.41 -9.52
CA TYR A 378 18.40 17.75 -9.89
C TYR A 378 19.10 18.46 -11.07
N GLU A 379 18.34 18.79 -12.11
CA GLU A 379 18.83 19.48 -13.31
C GLU A 379 19.20 20.96 -13.07
N SER A 380 18.71 21.56 -11.99
CA SER A 380 18.97 22.98 -11.68
C SER A 380 20.45 23.28 -11.37
N SER A 381 21.23 22.26 -10.97
CA SER A 381 22.66 22.44 -10.68
C SER A 381 23.47 21.20 -11.03
N PRO A 382 24.44 21.31 -11.96
CA PRO A 382 25.28 20.16 -12.36
C PRO A 382 26.11 19.55 -11.22
N THR A 383 26.43 20.32 -10.18
CA THR A 383 27.30 19.90 -9.08
C THR A 383 26.54 19.55 -7.80
N HIS A 384 25.48 20.30 -7.48
CA HIS A 384 24.76 20.20 -6.21
C HIS A 384 23.31 19.75 -6.36
N GLY A 385 22.85 19.43 -7.57
CA GLY A 385 21.43 19.10 -7.84
C GLY A 385 20.92 17.97 -6.96
N PHE A 386 21.68 16.89 -6.77
CA PHE A 386 21.29 15.80 -5.89
C PHE A 386 21.23 16.20 -4.41
N LEU A 387 22.19 17.01 -3.94
CA LEU A 387 22.17 17.55 -2.58
C LEU A 387 20.91 18.41 -2.34
N TYR A 388 20.52 19.22 -3.32
CA TYR A 388 19.27 20.00 -3.23
C TYR A 388 18.03 19.09 -3.17
N CYS A 389 18.00 17.98 -3.92
CA CYS A 389 16.94 16.98 -3.83
C CYS A 389 16.86 16.34 -2.43
N VAL A 390 17.99 16.01 -1.84
CA VAL A 390 18.09 15.44 -0.48
C VAL A 390 17.59 16.44 0.56
N ILE A 391 18.02 17.70 0.49
CA ILE A 391 17.57 18.78 1.39
C ILE A 391 16.06 19.00 1.22
N ALA A 392 15.56 19.04 -0.01
CA ALA A 392 14.14 19.18 -0.31
C ALA A 392 13.32 18.03 0.31
N THR A 393 13.81 16.78 0.20
CA THR A 393 13.17 15.61 0.81
C THR A 393 13.11 15.75 2.33
N SER A 394 14.22 16.11 2.98
CA SER A 394 14.27 16.34 4.43
C SER A 394 13.36 17.49 4.87
N ALA A 395 13.27 18.57 4.07
CA ALA A 395 12.36 19.69 4.33
C ALA A 395 10.88 19.23 4.25
N VAL A 396 10.53 18.46 3.23
CA VAL A 396 9.17 17.89 3.09
C VAL A 396 8.82 16.99 4.28
N TYR A 397 9.73 16.12 4.70
CA TYR A 397 9.49 15.25 5.87
C TYR A 397 9.37 16.06 7.17
N THR A 398 10.07 17.17 7.30
CA THR A 398 9.92 18.08 8.45
C THR A 398 8.52 18.70 8.49
N LEU A 399 7.88 18.96 7.34
CA LEU A 399 6.50 19.46 7.28
C LEU A 399 5.48 18.47 7.84
N ILE A 400 5.81 17.20 8.00
CA ILE A 400 4.92 16.22 8.64
C ILE A 400 4.71 16.57 10.13
N LEU A 401 5.73 17.09 10.83
CA LEU A 401 5.64 17.41 12.25
C LEU A 401 4.48 18.36 12.59
N PRO A 402 4.31 19.52 11.93
CA PRO A 402 3.14 20.36 12.17
C PRO A 402 1.83 19.71 11.77
N VAL A 403 1.82 18.82 10.76
CA VAL A 403 0.61 18.07 10.37
C VAL A 403 0.17 17.12 11.48
N LEU A 404 1.10 16.50 12.22
CA LEU A 404 0.78 15.64 13.36
C LEU A 404 0.03 16.39 14.47
N LEU A 405 0.21 17.71 14.62
CA LEU A 405 -0.55 18.52 15.60
C LEU A 405 -2.02 18.66 15.24
N LEU A 406 -2.38 18.45 13.96
CA LEU A 406 -3.75 18.50 13.47
C LEU A 406 -4.52 17.20 13.70
N VAL A 407 -3.80 16.10 14.04
CA VAL A 407 -4.42 14.80 14.27
C VAL A 407 -5.25 14.84 15.57
N PRO A 408 -6.52 14.40 15.56
CA PRO A 408 -7.32 14.31 16.77
C PRO A 408 -6.65 13.43 17.82
N LYS A 409 -6.42 13.96 19.01
CA LYS A 409 -5.73 13.27 20.10
C LYS A 409 -6.38 11.93 20.46
N GLN A 410 -7.69 11.85 20.37
CA GLN A 410 -8.47 10.63 20.64
C GLN A 410 -8.04 9.43 19.77
N LEU A 411 -7.52 9.64 18.55
CA LEU A 411 -7.08 8.57 17.65
C LEU A 411 -5.67 8.07 17.93
N ILE A 412 -4.83 8.89 18.57
CA ILE A 412 -3.40 8.64 18.69
C ILE A 412 -2.88 8.52 20.14
N SER A 413 -3.75 8.76 21.13
CA SER A 413 -3.37 8.74 22.56
C SER A 413 -3.17 7.34 23.13
N THR A 414 -3.69 6.29 22.46
CA THR A 414 -3.68 4.91 22.95
C THR A 414 -2.80 4.00 22.09
N ALA A 415 -2.29 2.94 22.72
CA ALA A 415 -1.61 1.87 22.00
C ALA A 415 -2.61 0.96 21.26
N ASP A 416 -2.08 0.10 20.39
CA ASP A 416 -2.89 -0.87 19.65
C ASP A 416 -3.42 -1.94 20.62
N GLY A 417 -4.74 -2.12 20.67
CA GLY A 417 -5.43 -2.99 21.60
C GLY A 417 -5.97 -2.31 22.86
N GLU A 418 -5.66 -1.02 23.07
CA GLU A 418 -6.21 -0.26 24.20
C GLU A 418 -7.48 0.52 23.74
N VAL A 419 -8.47 0.53 24.61
CA VAL A 419 -9.67 1.36 24.42
C VAL A 419 -9.37 2.77 24.91
N ASN A 420 -9.81 3.77 24.16
CA ASN A 420 -9.66 5.17 24.59
C ASN A 420 -10.70 5.49 25.66
N PRO A 421 -10.29 5.85 26.89
CA PRO A 421 -11.22 6.16 27.99
C PRO A 421 -12.15 7.35 27.69
N GLU A 422 -11.70 8.32 26.89
CA GLU A 422 -12.53 9.47 26.50
C GLU A 422 -13.67 9.03 25.58
N LEU A 423 -13.43 8.11 24.63
CA LEU A 423 -14.45 7.57 23.74
C LEU A 423 -15.43 6.67 24.48
N GLU A 424 -14.98 5.91 25.47
CA GLU A 424 -15.85 5.13 26.35
C GLU A 424 -16.75 6.05 27.19
N ALA A 425 -16.19 7.12 27.76
CA ALA A 425 -16.96 8.07 28.55
C ALA A 425 -18.00 8.83 27.70
N GLU A 426 -17.65 9.25 26.48
CA GLU A 426 -18.59 9.86 25.52
C GLU A 426 -19.71 8.88 25.12
N ALA A 427 -19.37 7.63 24.83
CA ALA A 427 -20.34 6.59 24.49
C ALA A 427 -21.29 6.28 25.67
N ALA A 428 -20.74 6.19 26.90
CA ALA A 428 -21.54 6.00 28.12
C ALA A 428 -22.46 7.20 28.38
N ALA A 429 -21.98 8.42 28.22
CA ALA A 429 -22.77 9.63 28.34
C ALA A 429 -23.89 9.72 27.29
N ALA A 430 -23.64 9.32 26.06
CA ALA A 430 -24.64 9.27 24.99
C ALA A 430 -25.74 8.24 25.27
N VAL A 431 -25.40 7.09 25.86
CA VAL A 431 -26.36 6.04 26.26
C VAL A 431 -27.18 6.49 27.47
N ALA A 432 -26.61 7.28 28.39
CA ALA A 432 -27.32 7.79 29.54
C ALA A 432 -28.28 8.99 29.24
N ALA A 433 -28.05 9.63 28.09
CA ALA A 433 -28.85 10.80 27.65
C ALA A 433 -30.01 10.44 26.68
N GLY A 434 -30.11 9.19 26.21
CA GLY A 434 -31.17 8.68 25.33
C GLY A 434 -32.02 7.63 26.00
#